data_9a667c08fccae74283c65a8596c5963e
#
_entry.id   9a667c08fccae74283c65a8596c5963e
#
_cell.length_a   1.000
_cell.length_b   1.000
_cell.length_c   1.000
_cell.angle_alpha   90.00
_cell.angle_beta   90.00
_cell.angle_gamma   90.00
#
_symmetry.space_group_name_H-M   'P 1'
#
loop_
_entity.id
_entity.type
_entity.pdbx_description
1 polymer ?
#
loop_
_entity_poly.entity_id
_entity_poly.type
_entity_poly.pdbx_seq_one_letter_code
_entity_poly.pdbx_strand_id
1 'polypeptide(L)'
;MNKKLLMLAALTANVLNVVPAFAGEKGEKSQHALTEKADTTSVNLQAAQVVSTRAGKHTPMAYNNLSRKDIERVNYGKDIPFLLMFTPSVTTTSDAGAGIGYSSIRVRGTDPSRINITANGIPMNDAESSQVFWTNMGDFASSVENMQIQRGVGTSTNGAGAFGATINMQTEKIGTKPYAGVDLSAGSYASHKETFRFGTGLIKNHWAFQGRMSHIASDGYVDRASTRLDSYFLQGGYFGENTVVKFITFNGKEKTYHAWNYPSVYEMELAGSRRYNSCGEYYDEAGNVHYYKDQSDFYHQQHYQLLLNQIITPTLKFNAALHYTKGFGYYEEYKSGRKLGEYGLVGAESAYFKTKTDLVRQKLMDNDFYGAVASFDYDNRQNLRATAVVAIDLIKQTRFRIEKVVLLF
;
A
#
# COMPACT_ATOMS: atom_id res chain seq x y z
N MET A 1 -0.64 -39.98 -1.95
CA MET A 1 -1.66 -38.99 -1.56
C MET A 1 -1.33 -38.53 -0.15
N ASN A 2 -0.89 -37.31 0.00
CA ASN A 2 -0.23 -36.85 1.24
C ASN A 2 -1.26 -36.53 2.34
N LYS A 3 -1.11 -37.11 3.52
CA LYS A 3 -2.00 -36.93 4.69
C LYS A 3 -2.17 -35.43 5.13
N LYS A 4 -1.28 -34.54 4.71
CA LYS A 4 -1.38 -33.08 4.96
C LYS A 4 -2.44 -32.39 4.09
N LEU A 5 -2.78 -32.94 2.94
CA LEU A 5 -3.82 -32.40 2.05
C LEU A 5 -5.23 -32.73 2.55
N LEU A 6 -5.36 -33.87 3.25
CA LEU A 6 -6.65 -34.27 3.84
C LEU A 6 -7.04 -33.45 5.09
N MET A 7 -6.06 -32.94 5.84
CA MET A 7 -6.35 -32.05 6.99
C MET A 7 -6.81 -30.67 6.56
N LEU A 8 -6.35 -30.14 5.45
CA LEU A 8 -6.79 -28.85 4.92
C LEU A 8 -8.22 -28.93 4.34
N ALA A 9 -8.56 -30.06 3.71
CA ALA A 9 -9.91 -30.30 3.19
C ALA A 9 -10.96 -30.52 4.29
N ALA A 10 -10.56 -31.03 5.46
CA ALA A 10 -11.46 -31.23 6.60
C ALA A 10 -11.81 -29.93 7.35
N LEU A 11 -10.92 -28.90 7.30
CA LEU A 11 -11.22 -27.59 7.90
C LEU A 11 -12.15 -26.73 7.02
N THR A 12 -12.17 -26.93 5.71
CA THR A 12 -13.04 -26.17 4.80
C THR A 12 -14.48 -26.69 4.74
N ALA A 13 -14.74 -27.92 5.18
CA ALA A 13 -16.09 -28.52 5.15
C ALA A 13 -17.00 -28.12 6.32
N ASN A 14 -16.46 -27.51 7.40
CA ASN A 14 -17.24 -27.17 8.60
C ASN A 14 -17.68 -25.69 8.69
N VAL A 15 -17.37 -24.85 7.71
CA VAL A 15 -17.75 -23.41 7.72
C VAL A 15 -19.00 -23.11 6.86
N LEU A 16 -19.56 -24.10 6.17
CA LEU A 16 -20.63 -23.92 5.20
C LEU A 16 -22.07 -24.13 5.74
N ASN A 17 -22.26 -24.18 7.04
CA ASN A 17 -23.59 -24.38 7.62
C ASN A 17 -23.92 -23.31 8.66
N VAL A 18 -24.15 -22.07 8.28
CA VAL A 18 -25.09 -21.13 8.94
C VAL A 18 -25.36 -19.93 8.03
N VAL A 19 -26.34 -20.05 7.16
CA VAL A 19 -27.11 -18.90 6.68
C VAL A 19 -28.58 -19.30 6.73
N PRO A 20 -29.39 -18.73 7.62
CA PRO A 20 -30.84 -18.81 7.44
C PRO A 20 -31.27 -17.77 6.43
N ALA A 21 -31.88 -18.23 5.34
CA ALA A 21 -32.63 -17.41 4.41
C ALA A 21 -33.88 -16.85 5.10
N PHE A 22 -34.02 -15.53 5.13
CA PHE A 22 -35.32 -14.91 5.37
C PHE A 22 -35.92 -14.41 4.04
N ALA A 23 -36.88 -15.15 3.54
CA ALA A 23 -37.83 -14.68 2.55
C ALA A 23 -38.88 -13.78 3.22
N GLY A 24 -39.35 -12.80 2.48
CA GLY A 24 -40.07 -11.66 2.96
C GLY A 24 -41.49 -11.89 3.52
N GLU A 25 -41.92 -10.86 4.20
CA GLU A 25 -43.34 -10.50 4.28
C GLU A 25 -43.52 -8.99 4.32
N LYS A 26 -44.52 -8.55 3.58
CA LYS A 26 -45.01 -7.17 3.51
C LYS A 26 -45.89 -6.87 4.71
N GLY A 27 -45.76 -5.65 5.22
CA GLY A 27 -46.91 -5.05 5.87
C GLY A 27 -46.62 -4.22 7.11
N GLU A 28 -47.06 -2.98 6.99
CA GLU A 28 -47.53 -2.07 8.03
C GLU A 28 -46.59 -1.12 8.75
N LYS A 29 -46.90 0.14 8.53
CA LYS A 29 -46.38 1.33 9.22
C LYS A 29 -46.75 1.28 10.70
N SER A 30 -45.77 1.34 11.57
CA SER A 30 -45.95 1.82 12.93
C SER A 30 -44.76 2.73 13.27
N GLN A 31 -45.09 4.02 13.42
CA GLN A 31 -44.21 5.00 14.02
C GLN A 31 -44.13 4.69 15.53
N HIS A 32 -43.06 4.02 15.95
CA HIS A 32 -42.62 4.10 17.33
C HIS A 32 -41.26 4.78 17.36
N ALA A 33 -41.26 6.05 17.75
CA ALA A 33 -40.08 6.75 18.20
C ALA A 33 -39.53 6.02 19.44
N LEU A 34 -38.57 5.13 19.21
CA LEU A 34 -37.71 4.62 20.28
C LEU A 34 -36.72 5.73 20.59
N THR A 35 -36.97 6.41 21.70
CA THR A 35 -35.96 7.23 22.39
C THR A 35 -34.85 6.27 22.82
N GLU A 36 -33.83 6.09 21.98
CA GLU A 36 -32.56 5.48 22.40
C GLU A 36 -32.00 6.35 23.52
N LYS A 37 -32.04 5.82 24.73
CA LYS A 37 -31.21 6.33 25.81
C LYS A 37 -29.79 6.31 25.28
N ALA A 38 -29.23 7.49 25.07
CA ALA A 38 -27.81 7.65 24.76
C ALA A 38 -27.01 6.91 25.83
N ASP A 39 -26.42 5.80 25.46
CA ASP A 39 -25.47 5.07 26.30
C ASP A 39 -24.24 5.99 26.46
N THR A 40 -24.14 6.67 27.60
CA THR A 40 -23.12 7.66 27.92
C THR A 40 -21.74 7.05 28.12
N THR A 41 -21.57 5.77 27.87
CA THR A 41 -20.28 5.03 27.89
C THR A 41 -19.70 4.79 26.50
N SER A 42 -20.08 5.53 25.48
CA SER A 42 -19.34 5.50 24.21
C SER A 42 -18.01 6.19 24.42
N VAL A 43 -16.97 5.41 24.78
CA VAL A 43 -15.58 5.86 24.68
C VAL A 43 -15.37 6.28 23.23
N ASN A 44 -15.25 7.58 23.00
CA ASN A 44 -15.03 8.11 21.68
C ASN A 44 -13.59 7.76 21.28
N LEU A 45 -13.41 6.57 20.68
CA LEU A 45 -12.13 6.07 20.17
C LEU A 45 -11.68 6.91 18.96
N GLN A 46 -11.77 8.24 19.08
CA GLN A 46 -11.25 9.12 18.05
C GLN A 46 -9.76 8.86 17.89
N ALA A 47 -9.43 8.42 16.67
CA ALA A 47 -8.07 8.12 16.29
C ALA A 47 -7.13 9.26 16.71
N ALA A 48 -6.02 8.88 17.30
CA ALA A 48 -4.84 9.75 17.34
C ALA A 48 -4.55 10.16 15.90
N GLN A 49 -4.83 11.39 15.57
CA GLN A 49 -4.77 11.88 14.21
C GLN A 49 -4.02 13.20 14.22
N VAL A 50 -2.96 13.27 13.42
CA VAL A 50 -2.38 14.56 13.04
C VAL A 50 -3.36 15.21 12.06
N VAL A 51 -4.35 15.91 12.59
CA VAL A 51 -5.50 16.49 11.83
C VAL A 51 -5.05 17.63 10.91
N SER A 52 -3.91 18.23 11.18
CA SER A 52 -3.41 19.43 10.52
C SER A 52 -3.13 19.30 9.02
N THR A 53 -2.98 18.08 8.52
CA THR A 53 -2.64 17.82 7.11
C THR A 53 -3.87 17.76 6.18
N ARG A 54 -5.09 17.81 6.71
CA ARG A 54 -6.32 17.65 5.92
C ARG A 54 -7.03 18.95 5.65
N ALA A 55 -7.49 19.10 4.40
CA ALA A 55 -8.35 20.21 4.01
C ALA A 55 -9.74 20.06 4.64
N GLY A 56 -10.27 21.14 5.17
CA GLY A 56 -11.63 21.25 5.69
C GLY A 56 -12.48 22.19 4.85
N LYS A 57 -13.73 22.41 5.26
CA LYS A 57 -14.70 23.25 4.52
C LYS A 57 -14.22 24.69 4.28
N HIS A 58 -13.33 25.20 5.12
CA HIS A 58 -12.80 26.58 5.05
C HIS A 58 -11.41 26.65 4.41
N THR A 59 -10.86 25.52 3.96
CA THR A 59 -9.55 25.48 3.30
C THR A 59 -9.74 25.82 1.83
N PRO A 60 -9.06 26.85 1.27
CA PRO A 60 -9.26 27.31 -0.09
C PRO A 60 -8.55 26.40 -1.12
N MET A 61 -8.89 25.12 -1.15
CA MET A 61 -8.33 24.14 -2.08
C MET A 61 -9.36 23.12 -2.52
N ALA A 62 -9.16 22.57 -3.71
CA ALA A 62 -9.99 21.50 -4.23
C ALA A 62 -9.56 20.15 -3.61
N TYR A 63 -10.48 19.47 -2.95
CA TYR A 63 -10.24 18.15 -2.39
C TYR A 63 -11.44 17.21 -2.59
N ASN A 64 -11.18 15.91 -2.52
CA ASN A 64 -12.18 14.86 -2.47
C ASN A 64 -11.91 13.95 -1.29
N ASN A 65 -12.97 13.52 -0.62
CA ASN A 65 -12.91 12.50 0.42
C ASN A 65 -13.51 11.20 -0.11
N LEU A 66 -12.84 10.09 0.15
CA LEU A 66 -13.38 8.75 -0.03
C LEU A 66 -13.57 8.15 1.36
N SER A 67 -14.79 7.78 1.68
CA SER A 67 -15.11 7.08 2.91
C SER A 67 -14.75 5.60 2.79
N ARG A 68 -14.74 4.88 3.93
CA ARG A 68 -14.57 3.43 3.96
C ARG A 68 -15.55 2.72 3.01
N LYS A 69 -16.82 3.12 3.00
CA LYS A 69 -17.82 2.55 2.10
C LYS A 69 -17.50 2.75 0.62
N ASP A 70 -16.96 3.91 0.25
CA ASP A 70 -16.57 4.19 -1.12
C ASP A 70 -15.37 3.31 -1.53
N ILE A 71 -14.42 3.12 -0.62
CA ILE A 71 -13.25 2.27 -0.83
C ILE A 71 -13.69 0.80 -0.97
N GLU A 72 -14.49 0.27 -0.04
CA GLU A 72 -14.97 -1.11 -0.02
C GLU A 72 -15.72 -1.49 -1.31
N ARG A 73 -16.50 -0.56 -1.86
CA ARG A 73 -17.27 -0.79 -3.11
C ARG A 73 -16.40 -1.09 -4.33
N VAL A 74 -15.14 -0.68 -4.33
CA VAL A 74 -14.23 -0.81 -5.48
C VAL A 74 -12.95 -1.59 -5.17
N ASN A 75 -12.77 -2.03 -3.92
CA ASN A 75 -11.58 -2.75 -3.46
C ASN A 75 -11.68 -4.26 -3.71
N TYR A 76 -11.53 -4.67 -4.96
CA TYR A 76 -11.49 -6.07 -5.39
C TYR A 76 -10.07 -6.61 -5.53
N GLY A 77 -9.08 -6.02 -4.83
CA GLY A 77 -7.67 -6.40 -4.89
C GLY A 77 -6.80 -5.53 -5.79
N LYS A 78 -7.38 -4.47 -6.39
CA LYS A 78 -6.60 -3.48 -7.14
C LYS A 78 -5.81 -2.56 -6.21
N ASP A 79 -4.70 -2.05 -6.73
CA ASP A 79 -3.86 -1.08 -6.02
C ASP A 79 -4.60 0.24 -5.78
N ILE A 80 -4.17 0.98 -4.76
CA ILE A 80 -4.79 2.25 -4.35
C ILE A 80 -4.96 3.24 -5.51
N PRO A 81 -4.03 3.44 -6.46
CA PRO A 81 -4.26 4.29 -7.62
C PRO A 81 -5.57 3.99 -8.35
N PHE A 82 -5.90 2.72 -8.54
CA PHE A 82 -7.12 2.31 -9.25
C PHE A 82 -8.40 2.52 -8.43
N LEU A 83 -8.31 2.56 -7.11
CA LEU A 83 -9.45 2.95 -6.26
C LEU A 83 -9.76 4.44 -6.39
N LEU A 84 -8.77 5.24 -6.76
CA LEU A 84 -8.85 6.69 -6.92
C LEU A 84 -9.13 7.13 -8.36
N MET A 85 -9.20 6.22 -9.33
CA MET A 85 -9.28 6.54 -10.77
C MET A 85 -10.52 7.35 -11.17
N PHE A 86 -11.61 7.26 -10.41
CA PHE A 86 -12.82 8.05 -10.64
C PHE A 86 -12.80 9.44 -9.98
N THR A 87 -11.71 9.78 -9.29
CA THR A 87 -11.53 11.14 -8.75
C THR A 87 -11.20 12.11 -9.89
N PRO A 88 -11.83 13.29 -9.97
CA PRO A 88 -11.54 14.26 -11.02
C PRO A 88 -10.05 14.58 -11.14
N SER A 89 -9.54 14.65 -12.38
CA SER A 89 -8.14 14.94 -12.72
C SER A 89 -7.13 13.89 -12.26
N VAL A 90 -7.55 12.69 -11.95
CA VAL A 90 -6.69 11.53 -11.66
C VAL A 90 -6.57 10.66 -12.88
N THR A 91 -5.36 10.24 -13.21
CA THR A 91 -5.07 9.22 -14.21
C THR A 91 -4.18 8.14 -13.59
N THR A 92 -4.38 6.91 -13.98
CA THR A 92 -3.67 5.75 -13.41
C THR A 92 -3.09 4.89 -14.52
N THR A 93 -1.96 4.25 -14.24
CA THR A 93 -1.33 3.27 -15.13
C THR A 93 -1.00 2.00 -14.36
N SER A 94 -0.94 0.88 -15.08
CA SER A 94 -0.53 -0.42 -14.54
C SER A 94 0.38 -1.11 -15.54
N ASP A 95 1.55 -1.52 -15.11
CA ASP A 95 2.53 -2.21 -15.96
C ASP A 95 2.01 -3.58 -16.39
N ALA A 96 1.39 -4.32 -15.46
CA ALA A 96 0.74 -5.59 -15.74
C ALA A 96 -0.62 -5.45 -16.45
N GLY A 97 -1.17 -4.25 -16.56
CA GLY A 97 -2.45 -3.96 -17.21
C GLY A 97 -3.70 -4.39 -16.43
N ALA A 98 -3.57 -5.05 -15.29
CA ALA A 98 -4.69 -5.54 -14.46
C ALA A 98 -5.01 -4.61 -13.27
N GLY A 99 -4.19 -3.60 -13.00
CA GLY A 99 -4.32 -2.72 -11.84
C GLY A 99 -3.87 -3.36 -10.53
N ILE A 100 -3.06 -4.40 -10.60
CA ILE A 100 -2.45 -5.13 -9.49
C ILE A 100 -0.94 -5.21 -9.77
N GLY A 101 -0.10 -4.91 -8.79
CA GLY A 101 1.35 -4.92 -8.91
C GLY A 101 1.92 -3.51 -9.11
N TYR A 102 2.76 -3.32 -10.13
CA TYR A 102 3.30 -1.99 -10.43
C TYR A 102 2.22 -1.10 -11.04
N SER A 103 1.84 -0.09 -10.29
CA SER A 103 0.85 0.91 -10.68
C SER A 103 1.31 2.31 -10.32
N SER A 104 0.80 3.31 -11.03
CA SER A 104 1.15 4.70 -10.83
C SER A 104 -0.09 5.59 -10.87
N ILE A 105 0.01 6.75 -10.25
CA ILE A 105 -1.04 7.77 -10.20
C ILE A 105 -0.48 9.12 -10.60
N ARG A 106 -1.22 9.86 -11.41
CA ARG A 106 -0.96 11.27 -11.73
C ARG A 106 -2.19 12.09 -11.38
N VAL A 107 -1.98 13.25 -10.80
CA VAL A 107 -3.06 14.20 -10.49
C VAL A 107 -2.80 15.49 -11.25
N ARG A 108 -3.74 15.94 -12.07
CA ARG A 108 -3.58 17.09 -12.98
C ARG A 108 -2.33 16.96 -13.89
N GLY A 109 -1.98 15.74 -14.29
CA GLY A 109 -0.82 15.45 -15.13
C GLY A 109 0.54 15.52 -14.41
N THR A 110 0.60 15.84 -13.11
CA THR A 110 1.88 15.93 -12.39
C THR A 110 2.50 14.56 -12.19
N ASP A 111 3.81 14.53 -12.15
CA ASP A 111 4.59 13.32 -11.91
C ASP A 111 4.33 12.75 -10.49
N PRO A 112 4.32 11.41 -10.30
CA PRO A 112 4.14 10.78 -9.00
C PRO A 112 5.10 11.27 -7.91
N SER A 113 6.33 11.65 -8.26
CA SER A 113 7.31 12.20 -7.32
C SER A 113 6.93 13.58 -6.75
N ARG A 114 5.89 14.20 -7.29
CA ARG A 114 5.34 15.50 -6.85
C ARG A 114 4.00 15.36 -6.12
N ILE A 115 3.66 14.14 -5.76
CA ILE A 115 2.45 13.80 -5.01
C ILE A 115 2.88 13.32 -3.63
N ASN A 116 2.55 14.10 -2.61
CA ASN A 116 2.80 13.70 -1.23
C ASN A 116 1.76 12.69 -0.77
N ILE A 117 2.21 11.59 -0.17
CA ILE A 117 1.34 10.51 0.30
C ILE A 117 1.64 10.26 1.77
N THR A 118 0.59 10.29 2.59
CA THR A 118 0.73 10.05 4.03
C THR A 118 -0.23 8.98 4.52
N ALA A 119 0.22 8.21 5.51
CA ALA A 119 -0.62 7.33 6.30
C ALA A 119 -0.56 7.78 7.77
N ASN A 120 -1.71 8.17 8.34
CA ASN A 120 -1.82 8.73 9.69
C ASN A 120 -0.97 10.01 9.91
N GLY A 121 -0.70 10.78 8.86
CA GLY A 121 0.17 11.96 8.89
C GLY A 121 1.66 11.66 8.75
N ILE A 122 2.05 10.39 8.62
CA ILE A 122 3.44 9.96 8.41
C ILE A 122 3.70 9.86 6.90
N PRO A 123 4.80 10.43 6.37
CA PRO A 123 5.18 10.32 4.98
C PRO A 123 5.40 8.87 4.55
N MET A 124 4.90 8.53 3.37
CA MET A 124 5.02 7.20 2.76
C MET A 124 5.92 7.21 1.52
N ASN A 125 6.23 8.39 1.00
CA ASN A 125 7.09 8.53 -0.17
C ASN A 125 8.50 8.03 0.14
N ASP A 126 9.02 7.21 -0.75
CA ASP A 126 10.43 6.81 -0.72
C ASP A 126 11.32 8.05 -0.86
N ALA A 127 12.35 8.11 -0.09
CA ALA A 127 13.16 9.31 0.04
C ALA A 127 14.14 9.55 -1.13
N GLU A 128 14.45 8.53 -1.89
CA GLU A 128 15.31 8.64 -3.07
C GLU A 128 14.48 8.99 -4.31
N SER A 129 13.43 8.22 -4.57
CA SER A 129 12.58 8.39 -5.75
C SER A 129 11.48 9.42 -5.55
N SER A 130 11.19 9.83 -4.31
CA SER A 130 10.08 10.70 -3.92
C SER A 130 8.69 10.16 -4.31
N GLN A 131 8.56 8.86 -4.57
CA GLN A 131 7.30 8.20 -4.97
C GLN A 131 6.90 7.12 -3.96
N VAL A 132 5.68 6.62 -4.09
CA VAL A 132 5.22 5.41 -3.41
C VAL A 132 5.12 4.29 -4.43
N PHE A 133 5.77 3.17 -4.15
CA PHE A 133 5.60 1.92 -4.88
C PHE A 133 4.40 1.18 -4.29
N TRP A 134 3.26 1.28 -4.95
CA TRP A 134 1.98 0.78 -4.45
C TRP A 134 1.95 -0.74 -4.29
N THR A 135 2.77 -1.43 -5.06
CA THR A 135 2.97 -2.89 -4.95
C THR A 135 3.45 -3.30 -3.55
N ASN A 136 4.21 -2.42 -2.85
CA ASN A 136 4.66 -2.63 -1.48
C ASN A 136 3.57 -2.39 -0.43
N MET A 137 2.37 -1.99 -0.85
CA MET A 137 1.21 -1.71 0.01
C MET A 137 0.04 -2.63 -0.32
N GLY A 138 0.32 -3.91 -0.58
CA GLY A 138 -0.70 -4.91 -0.96
C GLY A 138 -1.89 -4.90 0.00
N ASP A 139 -3.10 -4.72 -0.54
CA ASP A 139 -4.36 -4.62 0.18
C ASP A 139 -4.39 -3.60 1.34
N PHE A 140 -3.49 -2.62 1.37
CA PHE A 140 -3.50 -1.60 2.44
C PHE A 140 -4.84 -0.85 2.50
N ALA A 141 -5.50 -0.68 1.37
CA ALA A 141 -6.82 -0.06 1.27
C ALA A 141 -7.89 -0.73 2.16
N SER A 142 -7.80 -2.04 2.39
CA SER A 142 -8.68 -2.78 3.31
C SER A 142 -8.52 -2.37 4.77
N SER A 143 -7.41 -1.70 5.11
CA SER A 143 -7.12 -1.18 6.46
C SER A 143 -7.26 0.34 6.57
N VAL A 144 -7.86 0.99 5.56
CA VAL A 144 -8.04 2.44 5.50
C VAL A 144 -9.49 2.81 5.82
N GLU A 145 -9.67 3.74 6.75
CA GLU A 145 -10.97 4.31 7.13
C GLU A 145 -11.46 5.34 6.11
N ASN A 146 -10.53 6.16 5.64
CA ASN A 146 -10.84 7.18 4.64
C ASN A 146 -9.56 7.68 3.97
N MET A 147 -9.73 8.20 2.75
CA MET A 147 -8.70 8.87 1.98
C MET A 147 -9.14 10.28 1.61
N GLN A 148 -8.23 11.24 1.64
CA GLN A 148 -8.47 12.57 1.10
C GLN A 148 -7.43 12.88 0.04
N ILE A 149 -7.89 13.26 -1.15
CA ILE A 149 -7.04 13.77 -2.23
C ILE A 149 -7.19 15.27 -2.30
N GLN A 150 -6.11 15.98 -2.04
CA GLN A 150 -5.98 17.42 -2.21
C GLN A 150 -5.27 17.69 -3.53
N ARG A 151 -5.84 18.51 -4.40
CA ARG A 151 -5.35 18.74 -5.76
C ARG A 151 -4.68 20.08 -5.89
N GLY A 152 -3.40 20.09 -6.23
CA GLY A 152 -2.54 21.28 -6.30
C GLY A 152 -1.63 21.38 -5.07
N VAL A 153 -1.01 22.53 -4.88
CA VAL A 153 -0.14 22.80 -3.73
C VAL A 153 -0.95 22.65 -2.45
N GLY A 154 -0.49 21.75 -1.59
CA GLY A 154 -1.13 21.49 -0.31
C GLY A 154 -0.89 22.60 0.72
N THR A 155 -1.42 22.42 1.93
CA THR A 155 -1.07 23.25 3.07
C THR A 155 0.40 23.04 3.45
N SER A 156 1.04 24.01 4.08
CA SER A 156 2.44 23.91 4.55
C SER A 156 2.71 22.70 5.45
N THR A 157 1.68 22.15 6.07
CA THR A 157 1.73 20.95 6.91
C THR A 157 1.87 19.64 6.12
N ASN A 158 1.69 19.67 4.79
CA ASN A 158 1.78 18.48 3.93
C ASN A 158 3.22 18.11 3.53
N GLY A 159 4.21 18.92 3.89
CA GLY A 159 5.61 18.66 3.60
C GLY A 159 6.07 19.07 2.19
N ALA A 160 7.35 18.84 1.92
CA ALA A 160 8.03 19.37 0.73
C ALA A 160 7.57 18.74 -0.61
N GLY A 161 7.06 17.52 -0.59
CA GLY A 161 6.62 16.81 -1.81
C GLY A 161 5.23 17.20 -2.33
N ALA A 162 4.48 18.05 -1.59
CA ALA A 162 3.08 18.38 -1.88
C ALA A 162 2.91 19.45 -2.96
N PHE A 163 3.57 19.31 -4.11
CA PHE A 163 3.49 20.29 -5.20
C PHE A 163 2.30 20.02 -6.13
N GLY A 164 2.11 18.79 -6.55
CA GLY A 164 1.05 18.41 -7.49
C GLY A 164 -0.26 18.02 -6.82
N ALA A 165 -0.15 17.26 -5.76
CA ALA A 165 -1.28 16.80 -4.95
C ALA A 165 -0.80 16.27 -3.60
N THR A 166 -1.76 16.02 -2.71
CA THR A 166 -1.54 15.27 -1.47
C THR A 166 -2.62 14.20 -1.32
N ILE A 167 -2.23 12.97 -1.00
CA ILE A 167 -3.12 11.87 -0.66
C ILE A 167 -2.91 11.53 0.81
N ASN A 168 -3.91 11.85 1.63
CA ASN A 168 -3.89 11.58 3.06
C ASN A 168 -4.77 10.38 3.38
N MET A 169 -4.17 9.29 3.83
CA MET A 169 -4.85 8.07 4.26
C MET A 169 -4.91 8.01 5.78
N GLN A 170 -6.03 7.56 6.29
CA GLN A 170 -6.21 7.25 7.69
C GLN A 170 -6.51 5.78 7.85
N THR A 171 -5.78 5.10 8.71
CA THR A 171 -6.05 3.71 9.04
C THR A 171 -7.37 3.59 9.81
N GLU A 172 -7.98 2.43 9.69
CA GLU A 172 -9.27 2.14 10.31
C GLU A 172 -9.25 2.36 11.82
N LYS A 173 -10.42 2.73 12.34
CA LYS A 173 -10.63 2.84 13.79
C LYS A 173 -10.70 1.44 14.38
N ILE A 174 -10.17 1.30 15.58
CA ILE A 174 -10.30 0.04 16.29
C ILE A 174 -11.74 -0.09 16.79
N GLY A 175 -12.38 -1.23 16.45
CA GLY A 175 -13.77 -1.49 16.84
C GLY A 175 -13.94 -1.76 18.33
N THR A 176 -15.09 -1.38 18.89
CA THR A 176 -15.42 -1.66 20.31
C THR A 176 -15.95 -3.06 20.54
N LYS A 177 -16.45 -3.73 19.49
CA LYS A 177 -16.99 -5.10 19.54
C LYS A 177 -16.02 -6.08 18.88
N PRO A 178 -15.90 -7.31 19.38
CA PRO A 178 -15.09 -8.34 18.73
C PRO A 178 -15.70 -8.72 17.37
N TYR A 179 -14.84 -9.02 16.41
CA TYR A 179 -15.26 -9.50 15.09
C TYR A 179 -14.19 -10.38 14.45
N ALA A 180 -14.61 -11.20 13.52
CA ALA A 180 -13.76 -11.88 12.55
C ALA A 180 -14.48 -11.90 11.20
N GLY A 181 -13.73 -11.84 10.11
CA GLY A 181 -14.30 -11.82 8.77
C GLY A 181 -13.31 -12.28 7.71
N VAL A 182 -13.86 -12.78 6.61
CA VAL A 182 -13.12 -13.19 5.42
C VAL A 182 -13.71 -12.48 4.22
N ASP A 183 -12.87 -11.88 3.40
CA ASP A 183 -13.25 -11.27 2.13
C ASP A 183 -12.54 -12.02 1.01
N LEU A 184 -13.29 -12.48 0.03
CA LEU A 184 -12.78 -13.18 -1.14
C LEU A 184 -13.22 -12.45 -2.40
N SER A 185 -12.30 -12.27 -3.33
CA SER A 185 -12.64 -11.77 -4.65
C SER A 185 -11.86 -12.48 -5.74
N ALA A 186 -12.46 -12.58 -6.93
CA ALA A 186 -11.85 -13.17 -8.12
C ALA A 186 -12.16 -12.32 -9.35
N GLY A 187 -11.29 -12.35 -10.34
CA GLY A 187 -11.40 -11.57 -11.56
C GLY A 187 -10.69 -12.18 -12.74
N SER A 188 -10.61 -11.44 -13.84
CA SER A 188 -9.88 -11.82 -15.05
C SER A 188 -8.39 -12.01 -14.78
N TYR A 189 -7.71 -12.75 -15.64
CA TYR A 189 -6.26 -13.01 -15.55
C TYR A 189 -5.87 -13.73 -14.26
N ALA A 190 -6.68 -14.72 -13.84
CA ALA A 190 -6.52 -15.44 -12.58
C ALA A 190 -6.36 -14.52 -11.35
N SER A 191 -6.86 -13.28 -11.44
CA SER A 191 -6.77 -12.35 -10.32
C SER A 191 -7.66 -12.81 -9.18
N HIS A 192 -7.11 -12.87 -7.97
CA HIS A 192 -7.86 -13.21 -6.78
C HIS A 192 -7.26 -12.50 -5.56
N LYS A 193 -8.10 -12.33 -4.55
CA LYS A 193 -7.74 -11.77 -3.26
C LYS A 193 -8.41 -12.56 -2.16
N GLU A 194 -7.65 -12.93 -1.14
CA GLU A 194 -8.12 -13.51 0.10
C GLU A 194 -7.67 -12.60 1.26
N THR A 195 -8.63 -12.18 2.05
CA THR A 195 -8.37 -11.32 3.20
C THR A 195 -9.05 -11.87 4.44
N PHE A 196 -8.29 -12.09 5.51
CA PHE A 196 -8.80 -12.41 6.84
C PHE A 196 -8.63 -11.20 7.76
N ARG A 197 -9.71 -10.83 8.47
CA ARG A 197 -9.74 -9.71 9.43
C ARG A 197 -10.25 -10.17 10.78
N PHE A 198 -9.70 -9.59 11.84
CA PHE A 198 -10.15 -9.85 13.20
C PHE A 198 -9.99 -8.63 14.09
N GLY A 199 -10.75 -8.59 15.18
CA GLY A 199 -10.62 -7.58 16.23
C GLY A 199 -11.13 -8.12 17.55
N THR A 200 -10.50 -7.69 18.63
CA THR A 200 -10.83 -8.15 20.00
C THR A 200 -12.02 -7.40 20.59
N GLY A 201 -12.38 -6.24 19.99
CA GLY A 201 -13.19 -5.27 20.70
C GLY A 201 -12.44 -4.64 21.87
N LEU A 202 -13.15 -3.91 22.69
CA LEU A 202 -12.57 -3.19 23.84
C LEU A 202 -12.42 -4.14 25.04
N ILE A 203 -11.16 -4.32 25.49
CA ILE A 203 -10.79 -5.16 26.64
C ILE A 203 -10.60 -4.24 27.84
N LYS A 204 -11.30 -4.52 28.94
CA LYS A 204 -11.25 -3.73 30.19
C LYS A 204 -11.44 -2.22 29.95
N ASN A 205 -12.26 -1.85 28.97
CA ASN A 205 -12.58 -0.47 28.58
C ASN A 205 -11.41 0.41 28.11
N HIS A 206 -10.20 -0.15 27.97
CA HIS A 206 -9.01 0.62 27.60
C HIS A 206 -8.19 0.04 26.47
N TRP A 207 -8.15 -1.27 26.30
CA TRP A 207 -7.28 -1.92 25.33
C TRP A 207 -8.07 -2.52 24.18
N ALA A 208 -7.59 -2.36 22.98
CA ALA A 208 -8.18 -3.05 21.84
C ALA A 208 -7.11 -3.36 20.79
N PHE A 209 -7.30 -4.49 20.09
CA PHE A 209 -6.41 -4.98 19.06
C PHE A 209 -7.21 -5.39 17.84
N GLN A 210 -6.67 -5.19 16.67
CA GLN A 210 -7.23 -5.71 15.43
C GLN A 210 -6.15 -5.96 14.39
N GLY A 211 -6.49 -6.80 13.42
CA GLY A 211 -5.55 -7.15 12.37
C GLY A 211 -6.22 -7.65 11.11
N ARG A 212 -5.41 -7.68 10.06
CA ARG A 212 -5.73 -8.18 8.73
C ARG A 212 -4.52 -8.94 8.17
N MET A 213 -4.78 -10.02 7.47
CA MET A 213 -3.83 -10.73 6.63
C MET A 213 -4.44 -10.87 5.23
N SER A 214 -3.68 -10.61 4.20
CA SER A 214 -4.17 -10.69 2.82
C SER A 214 -3.16 -11.31 1.89
N HIS A 215 -3.68 -12.06 0.93
CA HIS A 215 -2.98 -12.53 -0.25
C HIS A 215 -3.69 -12.01 -1.49
N ILE A 216 -2.92 -11.50 -2.46
CA ILE A 216 -3.41 -11.07 -3.78
C ILE A 216 -2.52 -11.70 -4.83
N ALA A 217 -3.10 -12.28 -5.87
CA ALA A 217 -2.36 -12.72 -7.03
C ALA A 217 -3.08 -12.39 -8.34
N SER A 218 -2.32 -12.26 -9.41
CA SER A 218 -2.81 -12.04 -10.78
C SER A 218 -1.75 -12.48 -11.78
N ASP A 219 -2.18 -13.00 -12.93
CA ASP A 219 -1.28 -13.27 -14.05
C ASP A 219 -1.04 -12.02 -14.93
N GLY A 220 -1.82 -10.94 -14.71
CA GLY A 220 -1.75 -9.72 -15.50
C GLY A 220 -2.39 -9.85 -16.88
N TYR A 221 -2.74 -8.68 -17.46
CA TYR A 221 -3.14 -8.61 -18.88
C TYR A 221 -1.95 -8.76 -19.81
N VAL A 222 -0.84 -8.13 -19.49
CA VAL A 222 0.43 -8.19 -20.23
C VAL A 222 1.05 -9.59 -20.04
N ASP A 223 1.65 -10.14 -21.09
CA ASP A 223 2.19 -11.51 -21.06
C ASP A 223 3.27 -11.66 -19.97
N ARG A 224 3.21 -12.75 -19.21
CA ARG A 224 4.11 -13.07 -18.08
C ARG A 224 4.09 -12.08 -16.90
N ALA A 225 3.32 -11.01 -16.94
CA ALA A 225 3.29 -9.97 -15.92
C ALA A 225 2.57 -10.40 -14.62
N SER A 226 2.95 -11.59 -14.11
CA SER A 226 2.36 -12.14 -12.89
C SER A 226 2.78 -11.34 -11.66
N THR A 227 1.85 -11.18 -10.73
CA THR A 227 2.04 -10.47 -9.46
C THR A 227 1.52 -11.33 -8.31
N ARG A 228 2.27 -11.38 -7.21
CA ARG A 228 1.87 -11.98 -5.93
C ARG A 228 2.25 -11.06 -4.80
N LEU A 229 1.26 -10.70 -3.98
CA LEU A 229 1.39 -9.77 -2.88
C LEU A 229 0.88 -10.43 -1.60
N ASP A 230 1.74 -10.53 -0.59
CA ASP A 230 1.38 -10.95 0.75
C ASP A 230 1.47 -9.76 1.69
N SER A 231 0.49 -9.56 2.54
CA SER A 231 0.51 -8.44 3.48
C SER A 231 -0.19 -8.76 4.79
N TYR A 232 0.24 -8.06 5.84
CA TYR A 232 -0.51 -7.95 7.07
C TYR A 232 -0.66 -6.49 7.49
N PHE A 233 -1.65 -6.25 8.32
CA PHE A 233 -1.86 -5.01 9.06
C PHE A 233 -2.28 -5.37 10.48
N LEU A 234 -1.56 -4.90 11.47
CA LEU A 234 -1.88 -5.10 12.87
C LEU A 234 -1.86 -3.76 13.59
N GLN A 235 -2.85 -3.52 14.41
CA GLN A 235 -2.87 -2.36 15.28
C GLN A 235 -3.42 -2.71 16.64
N GLY A 236 -2.92 -2.02 17.65
CA GLY A 236 -3.41 -2.11 19.00
C GLY A 236 -3.22 -0.80 19.73
N GLY A 237 -3.97 -0.55 20.77
CA GLY A 237 -3.85 0.70 21.48
C GLY A 237 -4.45 0.69 22.88
N TYR A 238 -4.02 1.71 23.63
CA TYR A 238 -4.60 2.14 24.89
C TYR A 238 -5.47 3.36 24.64
N PHE A 239 -6.68 3.33 25.18
CA PHE A 239 -7.70 4.38 25.03
C PHE A 239 -8.14 4.83 26.42
N GLY A 240 -7.54 5.92 26.90
CA GLY A 240 -7.95 6.60 28.13
C GLY A 240 -8.81 7.84 27.81
N GLU A 241 -9.28 8.51 28.84
CA GLU A 241 -10.12 9.72 28.68
C GLU A 241 -9.39 10.86 27.96
N ASN A 242 -8.13 11.10 28.32
CA ASN A 242 -7.33 12.20 27.78
C ASN A 242 -6.13 11.72 26.94
N THR A 243 -5.84 10.41 26.95
CA THR A 243 -4.64 9.84 26.34
C THR A 243 -5.01 8.67 25.44
N VAL A 244 -4.57 8.72 24.20
CA VAL A 244 -4.62 7.59 23.28
C VAL A 244 -3.21 7.26 22.82
N VAL A 245 -2.78 6.02 23.01
CA VAL A 245 -1.53 5.52 22.49
C VAL A 245 -1.86 4.37 21.54
N LYS A 246 -1.35 4.41 20.30
CA LYS A 246 -1.65 3.44 19.26
C LYS A 246 -0.36 2.96 18.62
N PHE A 247 -0.18 1.66 18.58
CA PHE A 247 0.88 1.03 17.80
C PHE A 247 0.28 0.38 16.55
N ILE A 248 0.91 0.61 15.41
CA ILE A 248 0.51 0.07 14.12
C ILE A 248 1.73 -0.55 13.46
N THR A 249 1.58 -1.75 12.93
CA THR A 249 2.56 -2.35 12.04
C THR A 249 1.87 -2.96 10.84
N PHE A 250 2.46 -2.77 9.67
CA PHE A 250 2.00 -3.37 8.44
C PHE A 250 3.16 -3.63 7.49
N ASN A 251 2.94 -4.54 6.57
CA ASN A 251 3.93 -4.87 5.56
C ASN A 251 3.31 -5.07 4.18
N GLY A 252 4.16 -5.04 3.17
CA GLY A 252 3.93 -5.61 1.86
C GLY A 252 5.14 -6.45 1.45
N LYS A 253 4.88 -7.66 1.00
CA LYS A 253 5.87 -8.54 0.36
C LYS A 253 5.37 -8.82 -1.04
N GLU A 254 6.22 -8.55 -2.01
CA GLU A 254 5.91 -8.75 -3.42
C GLU A 254 6.82 -9.74 -4.11
N LYS A 255 6.26 -10.40 -5.13
CA LYS A 255 6.96 -10.99 -6.25
C LYS A 255 6.22 -10.58 -7.51
N THR A 256 6.86 -9.76 -8.36
CA THR A 256 6.28 -9.28 -9.61
C THR A 256 7.21 -9.56 -10.78
N TYR A 257 6.69 -10.16 -11.86
CA TYR A 257 7.43 -10.28 -13.11
C TYR A 257 7.43 -8.92 -13.81
N HIS A 258 8.58 -8.52 -14.36
CA HIS A 258 8.75 -7.22 -15.00
C HIS A 258 7.89 -7.05 -16.24
N ALA A 259 7.25 -5.88 -16.37
CA ALA A 259 6.48 -5.48 -17.55
C ALA A 259 6.70 -4.00 -17.91
N TRP A 260 7.86 -3.45 -17.55
CA TRP A 260 8.18 -2.03 -17.64
C TRP A 260 8.93 -1.57 -18.90
N ASN A 261 9.14 -2.46 -19.89
CA ASN A 261 9.80 -2.06 -21.14
C ASN A 261 8.89 -1.23 -22.08
N TYR A 262 7.57 -1.24 -21.83
CA TYR A 262 6.57 -0.44 -22.57
C TYR A 262 6.74 -0.50 -24.09
N PRO A 263 6.47 -1.64 -24.73
CA PRO A 263 6.67 -1.81 -26.15
C PRO A 263 5.85 -0.79 -26.96
N SER A 264 6.42 -0.29 -28.05
CA SER A 264 5.74 0.59 -28.99
C SER A 264 4.62 -0.16 -29.73
N VAL A 265 3.71 0.61 -30.35
CA VAL A 265 2.66 0.02 -31.22
C VAL A 265 3.26 -0.86 -32.32
N TYR A 266 4.37 -0.41 -32.91
CA TYR A 266 5.08 -1.17 -33.94
C TYR A 266 5.62 -2.51 -33.41
N GLU A 267 6.23 -2.54 -32.24
CA GLU A 267 6.72 -3.77 -31.62
C GLU A 267 5.57 -4.74 -31.27
N MET A 268 4.44 -4.20 -30.82
CA MET A 268 3.22 -5.00 -30.56
C MET A 268 2.63 -5.59 -31.85
N GLU A 269 2.62 -4.82 -32.93
CA GLU A 269 2.17 -5.28 -34.25
C GLU A 269 3.10 -6.36 -34.80
N LEU A 270 4.41 -6.17 -34.69
CA LEU A 270 5.42 -7.16 -35.11
C LEU A 270 5.30 -8.47 -34.33
N ALA A 271 5.06 -8.37 -33.01
CA ALA A 271 4.83 -9.52 -32.16
C ALA A 271 3.44 -10.17 -32.34
N GLY A 272 2.54 -9.53 -33.12
CA GLY A 272 1.17 -9.99 -33.31
C GLY A 272 0.31 -9.99 -32.06
N SER A 273 0.71 -9.27 -31.02
CA SER A 273 0.02 -9.25 -29.72
C SER A 273 0.07 -7.91 -29.01
N ARG A 274 -1.11 -7.41 -28.62
CA ARG A 274 -1.22 -6.24 -27.73
C ARG A 274 -0.79 -6.52 -26.28
N ARG A 275 -0.52 -7.78 -25.97
CA ARG A 275 -0.07 -8.23 -24.66
C ARG A 275 1.45 -8.46 -24.62
N TYR A 276 2.13 -8.16 -25.72
CA TYR A 276 3.57 -8.38 -25.84
C TYR A 276 4.35 -7.73 -24.70
N ASN A 277 5.30 -8.47 -24.15
CA ASN A 277 6.22 -8.04 -23.12
C ASN A 277 7.64 -8.50 -23.47
N SER A 278 8.52 -7.58 -23.70
CA SER A 278 9.92 -7.87 -24.05
C SER A 278 10.82 -8.07 -22.81
N CYS A 279 10.28 -7.93 -21.58
CA CYS A 279 11.08 -8.17 -20.39
C CYS A 279 11.54 -9.62 -20.31
N GLY A 280 12.83 -9.83 -20.10
CA GLY A 280 13.43 -11.16 -20.02
C GLY A 280 13.61 -11.85 -21.35
N GLU A 281 13.33 -11.18 -22.48
CA GLU A 281 13.50 -11.75 -23.83
C GLU A 281 14.97 -11.94 -24.18
N TYR A 282 15.29 -13.09 -24.77
CA TYR A 282 16.58 -13.41 -25.36
C TYR A 282 16.43 -14.39 -26.52
N TYR A 283 17.47 -14.49 -27.32
CA TYR A 283 17.49 -15.34 -28.51
C TYR A 283 18.54 -16.44 -28.32
N ASP A 284 18.21 -17.67 -28.73
CA ASP A 284 19.19 -18.73 -28.80
C ASP A 284 20.06 -18.61 -30.10
N GLU A 285 21.04 -19.51 -30.26
CA GLU A 285 21.92 -19.53 -31.44
C GLU A 285 21.17 -19.73 -32.74
N ALA A 286 20.00 -20.36 -32.71
CA ALA A 286 19.15 -20.58 -33.89
C ALA A 286 18.21 -19.38 -34.17
N GLY A 287 18.23 -18.37 -33.34
CA GLY A 287 17.40 -17.16 -33.44
C GLY A 287 15.98 -17.33 -32.88
N ASN A 288 15.70 -18.41 -32.13
CA ASN A 288 14.42 -18.57 -31.48
C ASN A 288 14.31 -17.66 -30.23
N VAL A 289 13.11 -17.12 -30.03
CA VAL A 289 12.80 -16.26 -28.88
C VAL A 289 12.58 -17.10 -27.64
N HIS A 290 13.23 -16.73 -26.55
CA HIS A 290 13.05 -17.27 -25.21
C HIS A 290 12.82 -16.15 -24.20
N TYR A 291 12.30 -16.50 -23.02
CA TYR A 291 12.04 -15.56 -21.94
C TYR A 291 12.60 -16.08 -20.63
N TYR A 292 13.38 -15.25 -19.96
CA TYR A 292 13.90 -15.57 -18.65
C TYR A 292 12.77 -15.61 -17.61
N LYS A 293 12.60 -16.76 -16.95
CA LYS A 293 11.44 -17.06 -16.09
C LYS A 293 11.43 -16.25 -14.79
N ASP A 294 12.60 -15.85 -14.28
CA ASP A 294 12.74 -15.15 -13.02
C ASP A 294 13.08 -13.65 -13.21
N GLN A 295 12.67 -13.06 -14.33
CA GLN A 295 12.73 -11.63 -14.59
C GLN A 295 11.78 -10.88 -13.66
N SER A 296 12.12 -10.79 -12.35
CA SER A 296 11.17 -10.44 -11.30
C SER A 296 11.78 -9.58 -10.21
N ASP A 297 10.92 -8.78 -9.59
CA ASP A 297 11.18 -8.13 -8.31
C ASP A 297 10.77 -9.03 -7.15
N PHE A 298 11.56 -8.96 -6.10
CA PHE A 298 11.27 -9.47 -4.78
C PHE A 298 11.55 -8.36 -3.79
N TYR A 299 10.52 -7.80 -3.20
CA TYR A 299 10.69 -6.75 -2.21
C TYR A 299 9.79 -6.96 -1.01
N HIS A 300 10.30 -6.62 0.16
CA HIS A 300 9.58 -6.68 1.41
C HIS A 300 9.75 -5.36 2.15
N GLN A 301 8.65 -4.66 2.40
CA GLN A 301 8.65 -3.41 3.14
C GLN A 301 7.83 -3.58 4.41
N GLN A 302 8.39 -3.18 5.54
CA GLN A 302 7.74 -3.22 6.86
C GLN A 302 7.67 -1.83 7.44
N HIS A 303 6.51 -1.49 8.02
CA HIS A 303 6.24 -0.22 8.64
C HIS A 303 5.86 -0.41 10.09
N TYR A 304 6.38 0.45 10.95
CA TYR A 304 6.08 0.54 12.37
C TYR A 304 5.75 1.97 12.71
N GLN A 305 4.62 2.20 13.38
CA GLN A 305 4.15 3.54 13.77
C GLN A 305 3.70 3.50 15.22
N LEU A 306 4.18 4.44 16.02
CA LEU A 306 3.69 4.68 17.39
C LEU A 306 3.07 6.06 17.43
N LEU A 307 1.78 6.13 17.70
CA LEU A 307 0.99 7.35 17.70
C LEU A 307 0.56 7.67 19.13
N LEU A 308 0.74 8.91 19.52
CA LEU A 308 0.26 9.49 20.79
C LEU A 308 -0.69 10.64 20.49
N ASN A 309 -1.84 10.63 21.13
CA ASN A 309 -2.72 11.79 21.22
C ASN A 309 -2.98 12.08 22.70
N GLN A 310 -2.69 13.31 23.13
CA GLN A 310 -2.87 13.76 24.50
C GLN A 310 -3.70 15.05 24.52
N ILE A 311 -4.83 15.01 25.18
CA ILE A 311 -5.60 16.21 25.53
C ILE A 311 -4.94 16.82 26.78
N ILE A 312 -4.30 17.97 26.63
CA ILE A 312 -3.64 18.68 27.74
C ILE A 312 -4.68 19.54 28.45
N THR A 313 -5.47 20.28 27.69
CA THR A 313 -6.62 21.06 28.18
C THR A 313 -7.77 20.91 27.18
N PRO A 314 -9.00 21.34 27.52
CA PRO A 314 -10.11 21.32 26.55
C PRO A 314 -9.85 22.09 25.24
N THR A 315 -8.87 23.00 25.24
CA THR A 315 -8.50 23.84 24.10
C THR A 315 -7.13 23.51 23.50
N LEU A 316 -6.31 22.67 24.16
CA LEU A 316 -4.96 22.33 23.70
C LEU A 316 -4.76 20.82 23.65
N LYS A 317 -4.34 20.33 22.49
CA LYS A 317 -3.99 18.94 22.25
C LYS A 317 -2.55 18.84 21.81
N PHE A 318 -1.89 17.75 22.19
CA PHE A 318 -0.57 17.35 21.71
C PHE A 318 -0.70 16.03 20.96
N ASN A 319 -0.12 15.93 19.77
CA ASN A 319 -0.02 14.73 18.99
C ASN A 319 1.45 14.45 18.68
N ALA A 320 1.84 13.19 18.74
CA ALA A 320 3.17 12.76 18.31
C ALA A 320 3.07 11.43 17.56
N ALA A 321 3.95 11.26 16.59
CA ALA A 321 4.13 10.03 15.85
C ALA A 321 5.61 9.72 15.74
N LEU A 322 5.99 8.48 16.05
CA LEU A 322 7.27 7.91 15.70
C LEU A 322 7.05 6.87 14.62
N HIS A 323 7.96 6.81 13.66
CA HIS A 323 7.87 5.81 12.60
C HIS A 323 9.23 5.21 12.24
N TYR A 324 9.16 3.96 11.80
CA TYR A 324 10.29 3.25 11.22
C TYR A 324 9.80 2.39 10.06
N THR A 325 10.49 2.46 8.94
CA THR A 325 10.25 1.63 7.75
C THR A 325 11.51 0.91 7.37
N LYS A 326 11.43 -0.40 7.24
CA LYS A 326 12.49 -1.26 6.72
C LYS A 326 12.07 -1.77 5.36
N GLY A 327 12.92 -1.52 4.36
CA GLY A 327 12.77 -2.08 3.02
C GLY A 327 13.95 -2.98 2.68
N PHE A 328 13.69 -4.18 2.18
CA PHE A 328 14.71 -5.11 1.75
C PHE A 328 14.23 -5.93 0.56
N GLY A 329 15.09 -6.09 -0.43
CA GLY A 329 14.76 -6.90 -1.59
C GLY A 329 15.74 -6.74 -2.73
N TYR A 330 15.42 -7.35 -3.84
CA TYR A 330 16.20 -7.26 -5.07
C TYR A 330 15.30 -7.41 -6.28
N TYR A 331 15.75 -6.88 -7.40
CA TYR A 331 15.24 -7.29 -8.69
C TYR A 331 16.26 -8.11 -9.46
N GLU A 332 15.77 -9.16 -10.14
CA GLU A 332 16.56 -10.07 -10.93
C GLU A 332 16.26 -9.88 -12.40
N GLU A 333 17.29 -9.78 -13.22
CA GLU A 333 17.13 -9.59 -14.64
C GLU A 333 18.20 -10.32 -15.47
N TYR A 334 17.77 -10.89 -16.58
CA TYR A 334 18.66 -11.34 -17.63
C TYR A 334 19.17 -10.16 -18.44
N LYS A 335 20.44 -10.18 -18.78
CA LYS A 335 21.12 -9.19 -19.62
C LYS A 335 21.99 -9.86 -20.66
N SER A 336 21.67 -9.63 -21.92
CA SER A 336 22.45 -10.14 -23.04
C SER A 336 23.65 -9.25 -23.37
N GLY A 337 24.75 -9.85 -23.81
CA GLY A 337 25.90 -9.18 -24.39
C GLY A 337 26.63 -8.19 -23.47
N ARG A 338 26.69 -8.43 -22.17
CA ARG A 338 27.32 -7.53 -21.19
C ARG A 338 28.82 -7.81 -21.05
N LYS A 339 29.61 -6.76 -20.91
CA LYS A 339 31.06 -6.89 -20.74
C LYS A 339 31.41 -7.33 -19.32
N LEU A 340 32.31 -8.31 -19.17
CA LEU A 340 32.75 -8.80 -17.86
C LEU A 340 33.33 -7.71 -16.97
N GLY A 341 34.06 -6.77 -17.55
CA GLY A 341 34.67 -5.64 -16.83
C GLY A 341 33.64 -4.67 -16.23
N GLU A 342 32.45 -4.53 -16.80
CA GLU A 342 31.37 -3.67 -16.27
C GLU A 342 30.87 -4.15 -14.88
N TYR A 343 31.09 -5.41 -14.58
CA TYR A 343 30.66 -6.06 -13.34
C TYR A 343 31.81 -6.35 -12.37
N GLY A 344 33.02 -5.90 -12.69
CA GLY A 344 34.18 -6.17 -11.86
C GLY A 344 34.58 -7.65 -11.80
N LEU A 345 34.09 -8.47 -12.73
CA LEU A 345 34.36 -9.91 -12.78
C LEU A 345 35.80 -10.21 -13.24
N VAL A 346 36.41 -9.27 -13.94
CA VAL A 346 37.82 -9.28 -14.36
C VAL A 346 38.41 -7.89 -14.20
N GLY A 347 39.68 -7.81 -13.86
CA GLY A 347 40.42 -6.54 -13.76
C GLY A 347 40.61 -5.84 -15.11
N ALA A 348 40.80 -4.54 -15.09
CA ALA A 348 40.97 -3.72 -16.30
C ALA A 348 42.17 -4.16 -17.18
N GLU A 349 43.17 -4.77 -16.58
CA GLU A 349 44.35 -5.33 -17.24
C GLU A 349 44.08 -6.66 -17.96
N SER A 350 42.94 -7.29 -17.70
CA SER A 350 42.61 -8.59 -18.26
C SER A 350 42.29 -8.50 -19.75
N ALA A 351 42.81 -9.42 -20.55
CA ALA A 351 42.39 -9.59 -21.94
C ALA A 351 40.91 -9.84 -22.12
N TYR A 352 40.25 -10.37 -21.10
CA TYR A 352 38.80 -10.64 -21.07
C TYR A 352 37.95 -9.46 -20.61
N PHE A 353 38.51 -8.31 -20.28
CA PHE A 353 37.79 -7.14 -19.77
C PHE A 353 36.66 -6.71 -20.71
N LYS A 354 36.91 -6.75 -22.02
CA LYS A 354 35.92 -6.38 -23.05
C LYS A 354 35.07 -7.57 -23.57
N THR A 355 35.37 -8.77 -23.10
CA THR A 355 34.58 -9.96 -23.49
C THR A 355 33.14 -9.82 -23.10
N LYS A 356 32.24 -10.05 -24.05
CA LYS A 356 30.78 -10.01 -23.84
C LYS A 356 30.26 -11.40 -23.53
N THR A 357 29.35 -11.46 -22.62
CA THR A 357 28.60 -12.68 -22.28
C THR A 357 27.19 -12.34 -21.83
N ASP A 358 26.34 -13.32 -21.83
CA ASP A 358 25.04 -13.22 -21.23
C ASP A 358 25.14 -13.52 -19.74
N LEU A 359 24.32 -12.83 -18.95
CA LEU A 359 24.34 -13.01 -17.51
C LEU A 359 22.98 -12.70 -16.87
N VAL A 360 22.78 -13.27 -15.70
CA VAL A 360 21.71 -12.90 -14.79
C VAL A 360 22.30 -12.08 -13.65
N ARG A 361 21.70 -10.94 -13.34
CA ARG A 361 22.12 -10.09 -12.22
C ARG A 361 20.99 -9.84 -11.25
N GLN A 362 21.34 -9.73 -9.99
CA GLN A 362 20.46 -9.20 -8.94
C GLN A 362 20.98 -7.83 -8.50
N LYS A 363 20.08 -6.86 -8.41
CA LYS A 363 20.36 -5.57 -7.78
C LYS A 363 19.59 -5.50 -6.47
N LEU A 364 20.35 -5.46 -5.37
CA LEU A 364 19.83 -5.43 -4.01
C LEU A 364 19.52 -4.01 -3.58
N MET A 365 18.45 -3.86 -2.80
CA MET A 365 18.08 -2.65 -2.08
C MET A 365 17.88 -2.99 -0.60
N ASP A 366 18.45 -2.17 0.28
CA ASP A 366 18.32 -2.28 1.73
C ASP A 366 18.18 -0.87 2.31
N ASN A 367 16.98 -0.53 2.80
CA ASN A 367 16.60 0.81 3.21
C ASN A 367 16.11 0.82 4.65
N ASP A 368 16.57 1.79 5.41
CA ASP A 368 16.05 2.18 6.72
C ASP A 368 15.57 3.62 6.65
N PHE A 369 14.29 3.85 6.95
CA PHE A 369 13.68 5.17 7.03
C PHE A 369 12.97 5.32 8.37
N TYR A 370 13.29 6.36 9.13
CA TYR A 370 12.70 6.59 10.44
C TYR A 370 12.59 8.08 10.73
N GLY A 371 11.63 8.42 11.55
CA GLY A 371 11.41 9.82 11.91
C GLY A 371 10.40 10.00 13.02
N ALA A 372 10.17 11.27 13.29
CA ALA A 372 9.22 11.73 14.29
C ALA A 372 8.45 12.95 13.77
N VAL A 373 7.17 12.97 14.05
CA VAL A 373 6.28 14.12 13.79
C VAL A 373 5.60 14.49 15.09
N ALA A 374 5.56 15.76 15.42
CA ALA A 374 4.82 16.25 16.59
C ALA A 374 4.01 17.50 16.24
N SER A 375 2.85 17.66 16.83
CA SER A 375 2.03 18.86 16.69
C SER A 375 1.37 19.28 17.99
N PHE A 376 1.16 20.58 18.11
CA PHE A 376 0.27 21.19 19.09
C PHE A 376 -0.90 21.83 18.37
N ASP A 377 -2.10 21.43 18.73
CA ASP A 377 -3.35 21.96 18.18
C ASP A 377 -4.08 22.75 19.26
N TYR A 378 -4.22 24.05 19.02
CA TYR A 378 -4.97 24.96 19.88
C TYR A 378 -6.28 25.37 19.20
N ASP A 379 -7.41 25.24 19.91
CA ASP A 379 -8.73 25.69 19.45
C ASP A 379 -9.48 26.29 20.63
N ASN A 380 -9.64 27.62 20.63
CA ASN A 380 -10.40 28.32 21.68
C ASN A 380 -11.92 28.12 21.58
N ARG A 381 -12.38 27.31 20.58
CA ARG A 381 -13.79 27.02 20.28
C ARG A 381 -14.64 28.24 19.91
N GLN A 382 -14.03 29.37 19.67
CA GLN A 382 -14.68 30.61 19.28
C GLN A 382 -14.23 31.04 17.89
N ASN A 383 -13.05 31.63 17.79
CA ASN A 383 -12.58 32.28 16.58
C ASN A 383 -11.09 32.06 16.27
N LEU A 384 -10.36 31.37 17.13
CA LEU A 384 -8.93 31.14 16.93
C LEU A 384 -8.60 29.64 16.93
N ARG A 385 -8.01 29.18 15.85
CA ARG A 385 -7.35 27.88 15.73
C ARG A 385 -5.91 28.07 15.28
N ALA A 386 -4.99 27.39 15.94
CA ALA A 386 -3.58 27.42 15.61
C ALA A 386 -3.00 26.00 15.72
N THR A 387 -2.17 25.62 14.76
CA THR A 387 -1.44 24.37 14.77
C THR A 387 0.03 24.65 14.53
N ALA A 388 0.89 24.13 15.40
CA ALA A 388 2.33 24.09 15.21
C ALA A 388 2.76 22.64 14.95
N VAL A 389 3.55 22.41 13.90
CA VAL A 389 4.03 21.08 13.50
C VAL A 389 5.53 21.09 13.39
N VAL A 390 6.17 20.03 13.90
CA VAL A 390 7.59 19.73 13.71
C VAL A 390 7.70 18.30 13.19
N ALA A 391 8.48 18.10 12.14
CA ALA A 391 8.77 16.79 11.59
C ALA A 391 10.27 16.65 11.33
N ILE A 392 10.83 15.49 11.65
CA ILE A 392 12.22 15.11 11.38
C ILE A 392 12.21 13.71 10.79
N ASP A 393 12.76 13.56 9.60
CA ASP A 393 12.94 12.29 8.93
C ASP A 393 14.42 12.03 8.66
N LEU A 394 14.86 10.82 8.91
CA LEU A 394 16.22 10.36 8.72
C LEU A 394 16.21 9.10 7.85
N ILE A 395 17.18 9.03 6.94
CA ILE A 395 17.29 7.93 5.99
C ILE A 395 18.68 7.34 6.09
N LYS A 396 18.73 6.02 6.17
CA LYS A 396 19.93 5.25 5.91
C LYS A 396 19.62 4.28 4.78
N GLN A 397 20.20 4.54 3.64
CA GLN A 397 20.02 3.70 2.46
C GLN A 397 21.34 3.04 2.09
N THR A 398 21.28 1.73 1.86
CA THR A 398 22.36 1.03 1.17
C THR A 398 22.09 1.18 -0.32
N ARG A 399 23.02 1.82 -1.03
CA ARG A 399 22.94 1.99 -2.48
C ARG A 399 22.73 0.65 -3.16
N PHE A 400 22.09 0.66 -4.32
CA PHE A 400 21.97 -0.53 -5.17
C PHE A 400 23.31 -1.24 -5.28
N ARG A 401 23.38 -2.44 -4.72
CA ARG A 401 24.54 -3.30 -4.78
C ARG A 401 24.25 -4.45 -5.74
N ILE A 402 25.15 -4.70 -6.68
CA ILE A 402 25.10 -5.93 -7.47
C ILE A 402 25.66 -7.03 -6.57
N GLU A 403 24.80 -7.92 -6.07
CA GLU A 403 25.25 -8.99 -5.17
C GLU A 403 25.48 -10.31 -5.87
N LYS A 404 24.78 -10.53 -6.99
CA LYS A 404 24.87 -11.80 -7.69
C LYS A 404 24.95 -11.57 -9.19
N VAL A 405 25.96 -12.12 -9.79
CA VAL A 405 26.09 -12.25 -11.25
C VAL A 405 26.34 -13.71 -11.55
N VAL A 406 25.46 -14.31 -12.35
CA VAL A 406 25.59 -15.66 -12.85
C VAL A 406 25.90 -15.58 -14.33
N LEU A 407 27.05 -16.09 -14.74
CA LEU A 407 27.42 -16.20 -16.16
C LEU A 407 26.66 -17.37 -16.76
N LEU A 408 26.10 -17.13 -17.94
CA LEU A 408 25.49 -18.16 -18.76
C LEU A 408 26.48 -18.48 -19.89
N PHE A 409 27.05 -19.68 -19.85
CA PHE A 409 27.98 -20.20 -20.87
C PHE A 409 27.20 -21.10 -21.80
#